data_32851bc71c88920015ce0f2fc9d17016
#
_entry.id   32851bc71c88920015ce0f2fc9d17016
#
_cell.length_a   1.000
_cell.length_b   1.000
_cell.length_c   1.000
_cell.angle_alpha   90.00
_cell.angle_beta   90.00
_cell.angle_gamma   90.00
#
_symmetry.space_group_name_H-M   'P 1'
#
loop_
_entity.id
_entity.type
_entity.pdbx_description
1 polymer ?
#
loop_
_entity_poly.entity_id
_entity_poly.type
_entity_poly.pdbx_seq_one_letter_code
_entity_poly.pdbx_strand_id
1 'polypeptide(L)'
;MKKTIWIVLFALAGLHVQAQEEAATSSQSELDWYNCSVEEDHVYGAAVNKAYDYLKGRKVKKRPVVALIGGGMDIEHEDLKQAIWKNRKEKANQKDDDRNGLVDDLYGWNFLGGKDGRIMEYTMSEGDREFMRLKERYADYIYNQGKFYKIVDGRRVEVEAPDSEFYYYYNQVLGESKLARAYGGYMFSYVIKEYGDRFYDQMRKRFPEKERFTLSDFETCYDKDAPQDSLSDAAFLLMAYAFSLYNTDQWETVYNTFVVPTVANGREMYEEVLNKPESNDHRREIVGDDPLDLSDDRYGNNQLLTADAAPGVLAAGIIAGKRGNGLGGDGIADQARIMTLRICANGGDPYLKDMALAMRYAIDHGADVIVLPGQNTLYPEAQKRWVAEMLRYAEEKGVLVVVPVYDLSLDLSEITFFPNRNMDGGKALTNLITVAASDKAGNPSMNANYGVEGLDLFAPGIDIYSAYTGDSYRTGSGEFLAAASVAGTAALIKSYFPKLTGSQIRDILLRSVTSRRGAEVEKGIRVDENATQDLFLFEDLCASGGILNAYQAVVEAEKTTKK
;
A
#
# COMPACT_ATOMS: atom_id res chain seq x y z
N MET A 1 -23.88 5.08 -31.28
CA MET A 1 -22.68 5.53 -30.53
C MET A 1 -22.42 4.47 -29.44
N LYS A 2 -21.44 3.62 -29.66
CA LYS A 2 -21.06 2.54 -28.72
C LYS A 2 -20.17 3.16 -27.64
N LYS A 3 -20.60 3.24 -26.40
CA LYS A 3 -19.73 3.42 -25.25
C LYS A 3 -19.68 2.10 -24.51
N THR A 4 -18.56 1.45 -24.62
CA THR A 4 -18.17 0.20 -24.00
C THR A 4 -18.11 0.42 -22.49
N ILE A 5 -18.90 -0.36 -21.74
CA ILE A 5 -18.80 -0.45 -20.29
C ILE A 5 -17.58 -1.30 -20.00
N TRP A 6 -16.51 -0.69 -19.50
CA TRP A 6 -15.33 -1.37 -19.01
C TRP A 6 -15.63 -1.95 -17.63
N ILE A 7 -15.79 -3.26 -17.56
CA ILE A 7 -15.65 -4.01 -16.31
C ILE A 7 -14.14 -4.10 -16.06
N VAL A 8 -13.62 -3.24 -15.21
CA VAL A 8 -12.23 -3.34 -14.74
C VAL A 8 -12.20 -4.47 -13.70
N LEU A 9 -11.73 -5.63 -14.12
CA LEU A 9 -11.26 -6.68 -13.22
C LEU A 9 -9.98 -6.14 -12.54
N PHE A 10 -10.11 -5.63 -11.33
CA PHE A 10 -8.96 -5.42 -10.47
C PHE A 10 -8.41 -6.79 -10.07
N ALA A 11 -7.35 -7.22 -10.76
CA ALA A 11 -6.49 -8.25 -10.24
C ALA A 11 -5.83 -7.69 -8.97
N LEU A 12 -6.08 -8.36 -7.86
CA LEU A 12 -5.33 -8.21 -6.62
C LEU A 12 -3.85 -8.40 -6.93
N ALA A 13 -3.09 -7.31 -6.98
CA ALA A 13 -1.64 -7.35 -6.84
C ALA A 13 -1.33 -7.59 -5.36
N GLY A 14 -1.72 -8.77 -4.85
CA GLY A 14 -1.06 -9.35 -3.71
C GLY A 14 0.41 -9.53 -4.11
N LEU A 15 1.32 -9.22 -3.22
CA LEU A 15 2.73 -9.57 -3.30
C LEU A 15 2.86 -11.05 -3.71
N HIS A 16 2.91 -11.32 -5.02
CA HIS A 16 3.30 -12.62 -5.51
C HIS A 16 4.81 -12.67 -5.40
N VAL A 17 5.30 -13.03 -4.22
CA VAL A 17 6.64 -13.59 -4.09
C VAL A 17 6.59 -14.92 -4.83
N GLN A 18 6.91 -14.92 -6.12
CA GLN A 18 7.17 -16.16 -6.84
C GLN A 18 8.45 -16.75 -6.26
N ALA A 19 8.29 -17.73 -5.38
CA ALA A 19 9.37 -18.53 -4.88
C ALA A 19 9.88 -19.45 -6.01
N GLN A 20 10.92 -19.03 -6.73
CA GLN A 20 11.76 -19.94 -7.46
C GLN A 20 12.91 -20.35 -6.54
N GLU A 21 12.99 -21.63 -6.19
CA GLU A 21 14.22 -22.23 -5.68
C GLU A 21 15.25 -22.26 -6.84
N GLU A 22 16.09 -21.24 -6.95
CA GLU A 22 17.26 -21.31 -7.81
C GLU A 22 18.39 -22.00 -7.06
N ALA A 23 18.56 -23.28 -7.38
CA ALA A 23 19.69 -24.06 -6.90
C ALA A 23 21.00 -23.60 -7.57
N ALA A 24 21.94 -23.12 -6.76
CA ALA A 24 23.38 -23.36 -6.80
C ALA A 24 24.12 -23.45 -8.14
N THR A 25 24.13 -22.37 -8.97
CA THR A 25 25.16 -22.18 -10.00
C THR A 25 25.50 -20.71 -10.30
N SER A 26 24.81 -19.75 -9.69
CA SER A 26 25.09 -18.32 -9.89
C SER A 26 26.33 -17.90 -9.11
N SER A 27 27.20 -17.09 -9.72
CA SER A 27 28.34 -16.50 -9.00
C SER A 27 27.83 -15.51 -7.94
N GLN A 28 28.57 -15.30 -6.83
CA GLN A 28 28.20 -14.33 -5.79
C GLN A 28 27.96 -12.94 -6.37
N SER A 29 28.69 -12.54 -7.41
CA SER A 29 28.49 -11.25 -8.08
C SER A 29 27.16 -11.14 -8.84
N GLU A 30 26.60 -12.25 -9.30
CA GLU A 30 25.26 -12.25 -9.92
C GLU A 30 24.15 -12.12 -8.86
N LEU A 31 24.34 -12.74 -7.70
CA LEU A 31 23.41 -12.63 -6.57
C LEU A 31 23.45 -11.23 -5.94
N ASP A 32 24.64 -10.62 -5.86
CA ASP A 32 24.88 -9.31 -5.25
C ASP A 32 24.85 -8.14 -6.24
N TRP A 33 24.19 -8.29 -7.39
CA TRP A 33 24.21 -7.29 -8.45
C TRP A 33 23.84 -5.88 -7.96
N TYR A 34 22.99 -5.76 -6.95
CA TYR A 34 22.56 -4.48 -6.39
C TYR A 34 23.69 -3.69 -5.68
N ASN A 35 24.78 -4.37 -5.33
CA ASN A 35 26.00 -3.76 -4.79
C ASN A 35 27.02 -3.36 -5.86
N CYS A 36 26.81 -3.77 -7.12
CA CYS A 36 27.69 -3.52 -8.26
C CYS A 36 27.53 -2.10 -8.82
N SER A 37 28.40 -1.72 -9.77
CA SER A 37 28.36 -0.40 -10.44
C SER A 37 28.29 -0.56 -11.96
N VAL A 38 27.65 0.40 -12.63
CA VAL A 38 27.53 0.38 -14.10
C VAL A 38 28.89 0.58 -14.78
N GLU A 39 29.81 1.33 -14.15
CA GLU A 39 31.12 1.62 -14.72
C GLU A 39 32.06 0.40 -14.71
N GLU A 40 31.98 -0.47 -13.69
CA GLU A 40 32.89 -1.60 -13.50
C GLU A 40 32.24 -2.94 -13.88
N ASP A 41 30.96 -3.10 -13.57
CA ASP A 41 30.24 -4.37 -13.67
C ASP A 41 29.20 -4.40 -14.79
N HIS A 42 28.94 -3.24 -15.42
CA HIS A 42 27.94 -3.07 -16.48
C HIS A 42 26.50 -3.36 -16.03
N VAL A 43 26.21 -3.23 -14.71
CA VAL A 43 24.89 -3.35 -14.12
C VAL A 43 24.56 -2.12 -13.29
N TYR A 44 23.30 -1.69 -13.31
CA TYR A 44 22.82 -0.50 -12.60
C TYR A 44 22.51 -0.81 -11.12
N GLY A 45 23.49 -1.35 -10.39
CA GLY A 45 23.43 -1.45 -8.96
C GLY A 45 23.71 -0.10 -8.27
N ALA A 46 23.72 -0.12 -6.94
CA ALA A 46 23.95 1.07 -6.13
C ALA A 46 25.44 1.42 -5.90
N ALA A 47 26.37 0.79 -6.60
CA ALA A 47 27.84 1.03 -6.49
C ALA A 47 28.37 0.92 -5.04
N VAL A 48 27.83 0.00 -4.24
CA VAL A 48 28.20 -0.16 -2.83
C VAL A 48 29.62 -0.71 -2.68
N ASN A 49 30.02 -1.70 -3.50
CA ASN A 49 31.36 -2.25 -3.47
C ASN A 49 32.42 -1.17 -3.68
N LYS A 50 32.22 -0.29 -4.65
CA LYS A 50 33.07 0.87 -4.91
C LYS A 50 33.09 1.88 -3.74
N ALA A 51 31.95 2.04 -3.03
CA ALA A 51 31.91 2.85 -1.82
C ALA A 51 32.78 2.25 -0.70
N TYR A 52 32.75 0.94 -0.51
CA TYR A 52 33.61 0.26 0.47
C TYR A 52 35.10 0.36 0.11
N ASP A 53 35.47 0.25 -1.16
CA ASP A 53 36.84 0.45 -1.60
C ASP A 53 37.33 1.87 -1.30
N TYR A 54 36.49 2.88 -1.54
CA TYR A 54 36.79 4.27 -1.19
C TYR A 54 36.90 4.49 0.32
N LEU A 55 36.13 3.78 1.12
CA LEU A 55 36.13 3.86 2.59
C LEU A 55 37.21 2.97 3.24
N LYS A 56 37.92 2.17 2.45
CA LYS A 56 38.97 1.26 2.95
C LYS A 56 39.97 1.97 3.84
N GLY A 57 40.24 1.38 5.02
CA GLY A 57 41.12 1.94 6.03
C GLY A 57 40.52 3.05 6.89
N ARG A 58 39.31 3.51 6.63
CA ARG A 58 38.60 4.47 7.48
C ARG A 58 37.88 3.77 8.62
N LYS A 59 37.85 4.43 9.77
CA LYS A 59 37.18 3.88 10.97
C LYS A 59 35.71 4.21 10.94
N VAL A 60 34.86 3.21 11.16
CA VAL A 60 33.43 3.37 11.45
C VAL A 60 33.27 4.17 12.76
N LYS A 61 32.47 5.25 12.72
CA LYS A 61 32.26 6.18 13.84
C LYS A 61 30.96 5.93 14.59
N LYS A 62 29.97 5.34 13.93
CA LYS A 62 28.65 5.05 14.50
C LYS A 62 28.11 3.74 13.93
N ARG A 63 27.30 3.03 14.70
CA ARG A 63 26.42 1.97 14.24
C ARG A 63 25.01 2.58 14.14
N PRO A 64 24.58 3.01 12.96
CA PRO A 64 23.28 3.67 12.81
C PRO A 64 22.13 2.69 13.03
N VAL A 65 21.01 3.22 13.47
CA VAL A 65 19.78 2.46 13.65
C VAL A 65 18.85 2.75 12.49
N VAL A 66 18.43 1.70 11.79
CA VAL A 66 17.40 1.74 10.76
C VAL A 66 16.15 1.08 11.31
N ALA A 67 15.07 1.85 11.45
CA ALA A 67 13.78 1.32 11.84
C ALA A 67 13.01 0.85 10.60
N LEU A 68 12.70 -0.44 10.54
CA LEU A 68 11.80 -1.04 9.55
C LEU A 68 10.40 -1.09 10.14
N ILE A 69 9.52 -0.25 9.60
CA ILE A 69 8.11 -0.22 9.95
C ILE A 69 7.34 -0.97 8.86
N GLY A 70 6.75 -2.12 9.21
CA GLY A 70 6.12 -3.01 8.22
C GLY A 70 5.50 -4.27 8.81
N GLY A 71 5.70 -5.42 8.18
CA GLY A 71 5.07 -6.71 8.52
C GLY A 71 5.76 -7.52 9.62
N GLY A 72 6.84 -7.04 10.21
CA GLY A 72 7.63 -7.79 11.19
C GLY A 72 8.92 -8.35 10.61
N MET A 73 9.62 -9.23 11.37
CA MET A 73 10.90 -9.77 10.96
C MET A 73 11.28 -11.04 11.73
N ASP A 74 12.08 -11.92 11.12
CA ASP A 74 12.78 -13.01 11.78
C ASP A 74 14.08 -12.47 12.43
N ILE A 75 14.01 -12.19 13.74
CA ILE A 75 15.13 -11.62 14.50
C ILE A 75 16.23 -12.63 14.84
N GLU A 76 15.97 -13.93 14.67
CA GLU A 76 16.92 -15.01 14.97
C GLU A 76 17.66 -15.49 13.71
N HIS A 77 17.34 -14.96 12.52
CA HIS A 77 17.95 -15.34 11.25
C HIS A 77 19.48 -15.28 11.33
N GLU A 78 20.18 -16.35 10.89
CA GLU A 78 21.63 -16.54 11.07
C GLU A 78 22.48 -15.37 10.55
N ASP A 79 22.09 -14.74 9.45
CA ASP A 79 22.80 -13.63 8.83
C ASP A 79 22.43 -12.25 9.44
N LEU A 80 21.30 -12.14 10.16
CA LEU A 80 20.77 -10.89 10.67
C LEU A 80 20.88 -10.70 12.18
N LYS A 81 20.93 -11.77 12.96
CA LYS A 81 20.92 -11.71 14.45
C LYS A 81 21.95 -10.74 15.06
N GLN A 82 23.10 -10.54 14.39
CA GLN A 82 24.10 -9.57 14.83
C GLN A 82 23.77 -8.12 14.48
N ALA A 83 22.87 -7.91 13.51
CA ALA A 83 22.40 -6.61 13.07
C ALA A 83 21.13 -6.16 13.82
N ILE A 84 20.49 -7.01 14.59
CA ILE A 84 19.29 -6.66 15.32
C ILE A 84 19.59 -5.57 16.36
N TRP A 85 18.74 -4.52 16.35
CA TRP A 85 18.76 -3.49 17.38
C TRP A 85 18.26 -4.07 18.70
N LYS A 86 18.78 -3.55 19.80
CA LYS A 86 18.37 -3.96 21.14
C LYS A 86 18.13 -2.75 22.02
N ASN A 87 16.93 -2.69 22.62
CA ASN A 87 16.64 -1.79 23.72
C ASN A 87 17.47 -2.20 24.95
N ARG A 88 18.50 -1.40 25.25
CA ARG A 88 19.43 -1.73 26.37
C ARG A 88 18.86 -1.40 27.75
N LYS A 89 17.72 -0.72 27.79
CA LYS A 89 17.05 -0.38 29.04
C LYS A 89 16.08 -1.48 29.47
N GLU A 90 15.71 -2.38 28.53
CA GLU A 90 14.80 -3.49 28.74
C GLU A 90 15.52 -4.81 29.03
N LYS A 91 14.85 -5.70 29.78
CA LYS A 91 15.27 -7.08 30.08
C LYS A 91 14.06 -8.01 29.87
N ALA A 92 14.31 -9.24 29.44
CA ALA A 92 13.27 -10.27 29.31
C ALA A 92 12.78 -10.74 30.68
N ASN A 93 11.89 -9.99 31.33
CA ASN A 93 11.46 -10.26 32.71
C ASN A 93 9.97 -10.00 32.95
N GLN A 94 9.20 -9.78 31.89
CA GLN A 94 7.75 -9.45 31.91
C GLN A 94 7.45 -8.14 32.65
N LYS A 95 8.38 -7.19 32.62
CA LYS A 95 8.22 -5.85 33.15
C LYS A 95 8.66 -4.81 32.13
N ASP A 96 8.03 -3.68 32.18
CA ASP A 96 8.45 -2.46 31.50
C ASP A 96 9.54 -1.78 32.37
N ASP A 97 10.82 -2.09 32.04
CA ASP A 97 11.97 -1.61 32.84
C ASP A 97 12.30 -0.13 32.51
N ASP A 98 12.00 0.36 31.31
CA ASP A 98 12.26 1.75 30.91
C ASP A 98 11.05 2.69 31.03
N ARG A 99 9.90 2.15 31.42
CA ARG A 99 8.64 2.87 31.70
C ARG A 99 8.06 3.60 30.51
N ASN A 100 8.23 3.02 29.34
CA ASN A 100 7.65 3.56 28.10
C ASN A 100 6.21 3.06 27.85
N GLY A 101 5.70 2.13 28.66
CA GLY A 101 4.38 1.53 28.56
C GLY A 101 4.34 0.20 27.81
N LEU A 102 5.49 -0.27 27.30
CA LEU A 102 5.63 -1.47 26.47
C LEU A 102 6.50 -2.51 27.21
N VAL A 103 5.98 -3.69 27.47
CA VAL A 103 6.64 -4.73 28.27
C VAL A 103 7.59 -5.56 27.42
N ASP A 104 8.87 -5.65 27.81
CA ASP A 104 9.88 -6.46 27.11
C ASP A 104 10.05 -6.09 25.62
N ASP A 105 10.03 -4.82 25.26
CA ASP A 105 10.24 -4.32 23.89
C ASP A 105 11.72 -4.36 23.46
N LEU A 106 12.34 -5.52 23.66
CA LEU A 106 13.79 -5.73 23.53
C LEU A 106 14.36 -5.46 22.13
N TYR A 107 13.60 -5.78 21.06
CA TYR A 107 14.06 -5.74 19.68
C TYR A 107 13.19 -4.89 18.76
N GLY A 108 12.16 -4.28 19.32
CA GLY A 108 11.13 -3.54 18.65
C GLY A 108 9.75 -3.90 19.18
N TRP A 109 8.68 -3.61 18.41
CA TRP A 109 7.32 -3.75 18.90
C TRP A 109 6.34 -4.17 17.80
N ASN A 110 5.35 -4.97 18.18
CA ASN A 110 4.23 -5.37 17.34
C ASN A 110 2.95 -4.65 17.79
N PHE A 111 2.54 -3.61 17.07
CA PHE A 111 1.32 -2.84 17.32
C PHE A 111 0.03 -3.60 16.96
N LEU A 112 0.12 -4.73 16.25
CA LEU A 112 -0.99 -5.62 15.92
C LEU A 112 -1.04 -6.85 16.81
N GLY A 113 -0.40 -6.78 17.99
CA GLY A 113 -0.38 -7.83 18.98
C GLY A 113 -1.33 -7.56 20.13
N GLY A 114 -1.89 -8.61 20.72
CA GLY A 114 -2.66 -8.57 21.97
C GLY A 114 -1.78 -8.85 23.19
N LYS A 115 -2.17 -8.32 24.34
CA LYS A 115 -1.49 -8.59 25.63
C LYS A 115 -1.54 -10.06 26.08
N ASP A 116 -2.46 -10.82 25.51
CA ASP A 116 -2.61 -12.27 25.71
C ASP A 116 -1.72 -13.13 24.80
N GLY A 117 -0.90 -12.48 23.95
CA GLY A 117 0.00 -13.13 23.01
C GLY A 117 -0.63 -13.45 21.66
N ARG A 118 -1.92 -13.18 21.43
CA ARG A 118 -2.50 -13.27 20.08
C ARG A 118 -1.92 -12.17 19.19
N ILE A 119 -1.98 -12.38 17.87
CA ILE A 119 -1.58 -11.41 16.86
C ILE A 119 -2.67 -11.29 15.79
N MET A 120 -2.82 -10.12 15.22
CA MET A 120 -3.63 -9.94 14.02
C MET A 120 -2.84 -10.44 12.80
N GLU A 121 -3.38 -11.43 12.10
CA GLU A 121 -2.80 -11.97 10.86
C GLU A 121 -3.31 -11.23 9.61
N TYR A 122 -4.47 -10.59 9.74
CA TYR A 122 -5.14 -9.82 8.69
C TYR A 122 -5.60 -8.47 9.20
N THR A 123 -5.60 -7.47 8.33
CA THR A 123 -6.24 -6.17 8.56
C THR A 123 -7.22 -5.89 7.43
N MET A 124 -8.24 -5.08 7.69
CA MET A 124 -9.13 -4.56 6.64
C MET A 124 -8.42 -3.45 5.85
N SER A 125 -8.83 -3.27 4.58
CA SER A 125 -8.47 -2.04 3.87
C SER A 125 -9.08 -0.82 4.57
N GLU A 126 -8.45 0.35 4.46
CA GLU A 126 -8.99 1.57 5.06
C GLU A 126 -10.36 1.92 4.49
N GLY A 127 -10.55 1.73 3.18
CA GLY A 127 -11.85 1.91 2.55
C GLY A 127 -12.94 1.04 3.17
N ASP A 128 -12.63 -0.22 3.50
CA ASP A 128 -13.59 -1.12 4.14
C ASP A 128 -13.84 -0.74 5.61
N ARG A 129 -12.81 -0.32 6.36
CA ARG A 129 -12.96 0.20 7.74
C ARG A 129 -13.86 1.44 7.77
N GLU A 130 -13.62 2.39 6.90
CA GLU A 130 -14.40 3.61 6.79
C GLU A 130 -15.84 3.34 6.31
N PHE A 131 -16.03 2.41 5.38
CA PHE A 131 -17.37 1.97 5.00
C PHE A 131 -18.13 1.38 6.19
N MET A 132 -17.53 0.48 6.94
CA MET A 132 -18.18 -0.13 8.11
C MET A 132 -18.48 0.91 9.20
N ARG A 133 -17.61 1.90 9.40
CA ARG A 133 -17.82 3.01 10.35
C ARG A 133 -18.99 3.93 9.96
N LEU A 134 -19.14 4.20 8.66
CA LEU A 134 -20.06 5.21 8.14
C LEU A 134 -21.37 4.63 7.59
N LYS A 135 -21.41 3.33 7.32
CA LYS A 135 -22.51 2.63 6.68
C LYS A 135 -23.86 2.89 7.37
N GLU A 136 -23.95 2.70 8.69
CA GLU A 136 -25.19 2.87 9.43
C GLU A 136 -25.71 4.31 9.39
N ARG A 137 -24.81 5.28 9.25
CA ARG A 137 -25.14 6.70 9.23
C ARG A 137 -25.61 7.18 7.85
N TYR A 138 -25.02 6.65 6.79
CA TYR A 138 -25.17 7.20 5.44
C TYR A 138 -25.71 6.25 4.38
N ALA A 139 -25.75 4.95 4.61
CA ALA A 139 -26.15 4.00 3.57
C ALA A 139 -27.60 4.18 3.07
N ASP A 140 -28.45 4.77 3.88
CA ASP A 140 -29.86 5.05 3.52
C ASP A 140 -30.04 6.29 2.66
N TYR A 141 -28.99 7.11 2.51
CA TYR A 141 -29.06 8.30 1.68
C TYR A 141 -28.88 7.97 0.20
N ILE A 142 -29.77 8.49 -0.61
CA ILE A 142 -29.68 8.49 -2.07
C ILE A 142 -29.34 9.91 -2.51
N TYR A 143 -28.18 10.09 -3.12
CA TYR A 143 -27.76 11.38 -3.69
C TYR A 143 -28.04 11.39 -5.19
N ASN A 144 -28.83 12.35 -5.66
CA ASN A 144 -29.14 12.50 -7.07
C ASN A 144 -29.31 13.98 -7.44
N GLN A 145 -28.55 14.45 -8.42
CA GLN A 145 -28.63 15.80 -8.99
C GLN A 145 -28.62 16.94 -7.93
N GLY A 146 -27.77 16.83 -6.93
CA GLY A 146 -27.62 17.84 -5.87
C GLY A 146 -28.64 17.73 -4.74
N LYS A 147 -29.55 16.78 -4.77
CA LYS A 147 -30.57 16.54 -3.77
C LYS A 147 -30.34 15.22 -3.04
N PHE A 148 -30.84 15.18 -1.82
CA PHE A 148 -30.74 14.00 -0.95
C PHE A 148 -32.13 13.41 -0.70
N TYR A 149 -32.19 12.08 -0.70
CA TYR A 149 -33.42 11.32 -0.51
C TYR A 149 -33.20 10.17 0.45
N LYS A 150 -34.26 9.72 1.11
CA LYS A 150 -34.34 8.43 1.82
C LYS A 150 -35.57 7.66 1.39
N ILE A 151 -35.56 6.36 1.58
CA ILE A 151 -36.75 5.54 1.41
C ILE A 151 -37.51 5.50 2.74
N VAL A 152 -38.71 6.05 2.76
CA VAL A 152 -39.59 6.02 3.91
C VAL A 152 -40.93 5.38 3.46
N ASP A 153 -41.31 4.31 4.14
CA ASP A 153 -42.52 3.53 3.78
C ASP A 153 -42.59 3.13 2.29
N GLY A 154 -41.41 2.72 1.75
CA GLY A 154 -41.27 2.30 0.36
C GLY A 154 -41.37 3.43 -0.68
N ARG A 155 -41.31 4.69 -0.25
CA ARG A 155 -41.29 5.86 -1.14
C ARG A 155 -40.05 6.69 -0.96
N ARG A 156 -39.54 7.23 -2.07
CA ARG A 156 -38.42 8.19 -2.03
C ARG A 156 -38.93 9.54 -1.50
N VAL A 157 -38.39 10.00 -0.39
CA VAL A 157 -38.68 11.27 0.25
C VAL A 157 -37.46 12.16 0.21
N GLU A 158 -37.56 13.38 -0.30
CA GLU A 158 -36.50 14.38 -0.26
C GLU A 158 -36.21 14.75 1.20
N VAL A 159 -34.93 14.74 1.59
CA VAL A 159 -34.48 15.06 2.94
C VAL A 159 -33.39 16.12 2.90
N GLU A 160 -33.11 16.74 4.05
CA GLU A 160 -31.99 17.67 4.16
C GLU A 160 -30.66 16.99 3.89
N ALA A 161 -29.70 17.80 3.40
CA ALA A 161 -28.34 17.33 3.19
C ALA A 161 -27.75 16.82 4.52
N PRO A 162 -27.10 15.65 4.52
CA PRO A 162 -26.33 15.21 5.68
C PRO A 162 -25.13 16.14 5.91
N ASP A 163 -24.37 15.89 6.98
CA ASP A 163 -23.16 16.68 7.25
C ASP A 163 -22.05 16.48 6.19
N SER A 164 -20.96 17.23 6.34
CA SER A 164 -19.87 17.24 5.37
C SER A 164 -19.15 15.91 5.23
N GLU A 165 -19.21 15.02 6.24
CA GLU A 165 -18.58 13.70 6.22
C GLU A 165 -19.27 12.76 5.20
N PHE A 166 -20.54 13.03 4.85
CA PHE A 166 -21.23 12.33 3.77
C PHE A 166 -20.50 12.46 2.43
N TYR A 167 -19.94 13.61 2.11
CA TYR A 167 -19.23 13.80 0.83
C TYR A 167 -17.93 12.99 0.78
N TYR A 168 -17.24 12.84 1.90
CA TYR A 168 -16.12 11.90 2.02
C TYR A 168 -16.59 10.46 1.80
N TYR A 169 -17.66 10.03 2.48
CA TYR A 169 -18.25 8.71 2.30
C TYR A 169 -18.65 8.44 0.84
N TYR A 170 -19.40 9.38 0.24
CA TYR A 170 -19.98 9.20 -1.09
C TYR A 170 -18.93 9.24 -2.21
N ASN A 171 -18.00 10.19 -2.16
CA ASN A 171 -17.05 10.43 -3.25
C ASN A 171 -15.78 9.57 -3.15
N GLN A 172 -15.44 9.08 -1.96
CA GLN A 172 -14.18 8.38 -1.73
C GLN A 172 -14.41 6.96 -1.20
N VAL A 173 -15.08 6.81 -0.04
CA VAL A 173 -15.22 5.52 0.62
C VAL A 173 -15.97 4.50 -0.24
N LEU A 174 -17.08 4.89 -0.87
CA LEU A 174 -17.84 3.99 -1.75
C LEU A 174 -17.03 3.49 -2.96
N GLY A 175 -16.12 4.31 -3.47
CA GLY A 175 -15.23 3.95 -4.58
C GLY A 175 -14.09 3.01 -4.17
N GLU A 176 -13.54 3.20 -2.98
CA GLU A 176 -12.37 2.46 -2.47
C GLU A 176 -12.75 1.12 -1.82
N SER A 177 -13.89 1.06 -1.12
CA SER A 177 -14.29 -0.10 -0.35
C SER A 177 -14.79 -1.25 -1.23
N LYS A 178 -14.22 -2.44 -1.05
CA LYS A 178 -14.71 -3.70 -1.65
C LYS A 178 -16.05 -4.11 -1.03
N LEU A 179 -16.19 -3.91 0.28
CA LEU A 179 -17.43 -4.18 1.01
C LEU A 179 -18.56 -3.26 0.54
N ALA A 180 -18.27 -1.96 0.30
CA ALA A 180 -19.26 -1.03 -0.23
C ALA A 180 -19.75 -1.44 -1.62
N ARG A 181 -18.84 -1.85 -2.50
CA ARG A 181 -19.21 -2.34 -3.85
C ARG A 181 -20.07 -3.60 -3.79
N ALA A 182 -19.68 -4.56 -2.96
CA ALA A 182 -20.44 -5.80 -2.77
C ALA A 182 -21.83 -5.51 -2.16
N TYR A 183 -21.89 -4.64 -1.14
CA TYR A 183 -23.14 -4.18 -0.53
C TYR A 183 -24.02 -3.41 -1.53
N GLY A 184 -23.43 -2.50 -2.31
CA GLY A 184 -24.12 -1.79 -3.37
C GLY A 184 -24.74 -2.71 -4.42
N GLY A 185 -24.00 -3.74 -4.85
CA GLY A 185 -24.52 -4.78 -5.73
C GLY A 185 -25.68 -5.58 -5.12
N TYR A 186 -25.57 -5.93 -3.85
CA TYR A 186 -26.62 -6.59 -3.09
C TYR A 186 -27.89 -5.70 -3.00
N MET A 187 -27.73 -4.44 -2.61
CA MET A 187 -28.85 -3.49 -2.53
C MET A 187 -29.48 -3.23 -3.89
N PHE A 188 -28.67 -3.13 -4.95
CA PHE A 188 -29.18 -2.97 -6.32
C PHE A 188 -30.00 -4.18 -6.78
N SER A 189 -29.68 -5.37 -6.33
CA SER A 189 -30.46 -6.58 -6.63
C SER A 189 -31.91 -6.49 -6.13
N TYR A 190 -32.14 -5.84 -4.99
CA TYR A 190 -33.50 -5.54 -4.52
C TYR A 190 -34.21 -4.52 -5.40
N VAL A 191 -33.49 -3.51 -5.90
CA VAL A 191 -34.03 -2.54 -6.86
C VAL A 191 -34.50 -3.24 -8.12
N ILE A 192 -33.69 -4.13 -8.68
CA ILE A 192 -34.08 -4.97 -9.83
C ILE A 192 -35.36 -5.76 -9.55
N LYS A 193 -35.42 -6.40 -8.40
CA LYS A 193 -36.62 -7.18 -7.99
C LYS A 193 -37.86 -6.29 -7.86
N GLU A 194 -37.75 -5.15 -7.18
CA GLU A 194 -38.85 -4.19 -6.98
C GLU A 194 -39.41 -3.69 -8.31
N TYR A 195 -38.54 -3.26 -9.23
CA TYR A 195 -38.99 -2.81 -10.55
C TYR A 195 -39.51 -3.96 -11.41
N GLY A 196 -38.95 -5.15 -11.29
CA GLY A 196 -39.49 -6.34 -11.94
C GLY A 196 -40.94 -6.62 -11.53
N ASP A 197 -41.24 -6.56 -10.24
CA ASP A 197 -42.58 -6.70 -9.70
C ASP A 197 -43.51 -5.57 -10.21
N ARG A 198 -43.03 -4.32 -10.21
CA ARG A 198 -43.78 -3.17 -10.73
C ARG A 198 -44.12 -3.30 -12.23
N PHE A 199 -43.15 -3.72 -13.05
CA PHE A 199 -43.37 -3.95 -14.48
C PHE A 199 -44.35 -5.09 -14.71
N TYR A 200 -44.28 -6.16 -13.94
CA TYR A 200 -45.24 -7.22 -13.99
C TYR A 200 -46.66 -6.76 -13.68
N ASP A 201 -46.84 -5.98 -12.61
CA ASP A 201 -48.13 -5.37 -12.25
C ASP A 201 -48.65 -4.42 -13.30
N GLN A 202 -47.81 -3.62 -13.94
CA GLN A 202 -48.20 -2.73 -15.05
C GLN A 202 -48.69 -3.52 -16.26
N MET A 203 -48.00 -4.61 -16.65
CA MET A 203 -48.42 -5.46 -17.76
C MET A 203 -49.76 -6.15 -17.44
N ARG A 204 -49.92 -6.66 -16.22
CA ARG A 204 -51.18 -7.27 -15.79
C ARG A 204 -52.37 -6.30 -15.84
N LYS A 205 -52.15 -5.06 -15.44
CA LYS A 205 -53.20 -4.00 -15.51
C LYS A 205 -53.54 -3.60 -16.95
N ARG A 206 -52.53 -3.58 -17.82
CA ARG A 206 -52.67 -3.18 -19.22
C ARG A 206 -53.24 -4.28 -20.11
N PHE A 207 -52.96 -5.52 -19.77
CA PHE A 207 -53.36 -6.71 -20.54
C PHE A 207 -54.04 -7.76 -19.63
N PRO A 208 -55.21 -7.43 -19.05
CA PRO A 208 -55.82 -8.26 -18.01
C PRO A 208 -56.22 -9.65 -18.50
N GLU A 209 -56.41 -9.84 -19.82
CA GLU A 209 -56.80 -11.12 -20.42
C GLU A 209 -55.60 -12.01 -20.79
N LYS A 210 -54.39 -11.52 -20.64
CA LYS A 210 -53.17 -12.31 -20.96
C LYS A 210 -52.69 -13.07 -19.73
N GLU A 211 -52.42 -14.36 -19.93
CA GLU A 211 -51.77 -15.21 -18.92
C GLU A 211 -50.24 -15.10 -18.92
N ARG A 212 -49.65 -14.79 -20.08
CA ARG A 212 -48.21 -14.61 -20.29
C ARG A 212 -47.92 -13.35 -21.04
N PHE A 213 -46.80 -12.72 -20.70
CA PHE A 213 -46.37 -11.46 -21.29
C PHE A 213 -45.16 -11.65 -22.20
N THR A 214 -45.13 -10.92 -23.30
CA THR A 214 -44.03 -10.93 -24.25
C THR A 214 -43.09 -9.73 -24.05
N LEU A 215 -41.91 -9.73 -24.71
CA LEU A 215 -41.03 -8.57 -24.76
C LEU A 215 -41.78 -7.30 -25.20
N SER A 216 -42.66 -7.42 -26.21
CA SER A 216 -43.46 -6.26 -26.67
C SER A 216 -44.43 -5.74 -25.62
N ASP A 217 -44.99 -6.59 -24.76
CA ASP A 217 -45.79 -6.16 -23.62
C ASP A 217 -44.96 -5.44 -22.56
N PHE A 218 -43.74 -5.97 -22.29
CA PHE A 218 -42.77 -5.37 -21.37
C PHE A 218 -42.33 -3.97 -21.84
N GLU A 219 -42.04 -3.81 -23.15
CA GLU A 219 -41.63 -2.54 -23.73
C GLU A 219 -42.67 -1.45 -23.52
N THR A 220 -43.97 -1.78 -23.38
CA THR A 220 -45.03 -0.83 -23.06
C THR A 220 -44.98 -0.25 -21.66
N CYS A 221 -44.17 -0.85 -20.76
CA CYS A 221 -43.96 -0.33 -19.41
C CYS A 221 -42.98 0.85 -19.37
N TYR A 222 -42.28 1.12 -20.48
CA TYR A 222 -41.30 2.20 -20.57
C TYR A 222 -41.92 3.43 -21.26
N ASP A 223 -42.05 4.51 -20.51
CA ASP A 223 -42.49 5.80 -21.02
C ASP A 223 -41.27 6.71 -21.20
N LYS A 224 -40.90 6.97 -22.45
CA LYS A 224 -39.76 7.84 -22.80
C LYS A 224 -39.97 9.30 -22.44
N ASP A 225 -41.23 9.74 -22.31
CA ASP A 225 -41.62 11.14 -22.09
C ASP A 225 -41.89 11.41 -20.59
N ALA A 226 -41.90 10.40 -19.74
CA ALA A 226 -42.04 10.56 -18.30
C ALA A 226 -40.76 11.12 -17.66
N PRO A 227 -40.84 11.89 -16.54
CA PRO A 227 -39.68 12.26 -15.75
C PRO A 227 -38.91 11.01 -15.31
N GLN A 228 -37.70 10.85 -15.82
CA GLN A 228 -36.92 9.62 -15.71
C GLN A 228 -36.39 9.47 -14.29
N ASP A 229 -36.64 8.31 -13.70
CA ASP A 229 -35.93 7.79 -12.53
C ASP A 229 -34.78 6.92 -13.01
N SER A 230 -33.53 7.36 -12.79
CA SER A 230 -32.32 6.66 -13.27
C SER A 230 -32.24 5.18 -12.83
N LEU A 231 -32.81 4.84 -11.68
CA LEU A 231 -32.88 3.44 -11.21
C LEU A 231 -33.92 2.64 -12.01
N SER A 232 -35.06 3.25 -12.32
CA SER A 232 -36.09 2.64 -13.18
C SER A 232 -35.54 2.34 -14.57
N ASP A 233 -34.81 3.31 -15.14
CA ASP A 233 -34.19 3.16 -16.47
C ASP A 233 -33.15 2.04 -16.47
N ALA A 234 -32.27 2.02 -15.47
CA ALA A 234 -31.27 0.97 -15.34
C ALA A 234 -31.91 -0.42 -15.18
N ALA A 235 -32.93 -0.54 -14.34
CA ALA A 235 -33.68 -1.77 -14.14
C ALA A 235 -34.37 -2.23 -15.44
N PHE A 236 -35.04 -1.30 -16.14
CA PHE A 236 -35.68 -1.60 -17.42
C PHE A 236 -34.69 -2.08 -18.46
N LEU A 237 -33.58 -1.38 -18.66
CA LEU A 237 -32.54 -1.74 -19.64
C LEU A 237 -31.91 -3.10 -19.34
N LEU A 238 -31.64 -3.42 -18.06
CA LEU A 238 -31.11 -4.70 -17.67
C LEU A 238 -32.09 -5.84 -17.93
N MET A 239 -33.38 -5.65 -17.65
CA MET A 239 -34.41 -6.65 -17.93
C MET A 239 -34.64 -6.80 -19.44
N ALA A 240 -34.63 -5.71 -20.20
CA ALA A 240 -34.71 -5.75 -21.68
C ALA A 240 -33.50 -6.53 -22.26
N TYR A 241 -32.30 -6.32 -21.71
CA TYR A 241 -31.12 -7.10 -22.11
C TYR A 241 -31.26 -8.58 -21.78
N ALA A 242 -31.89 -8.92 -20.65
CA ALA A 242 -32.09 -10.32 -20.23
C ALA A 242 -32.97 -11.12 -21.20
N PHE A 243 -33.93 -10.50 -21.91
CA PHE A 243 -34.66 -11.19 -22.99
C PHE A 243 -33.71 -11.71 -24.08
N SER A 244 -32.74 -10.90 -24.48
CA SER A 244 -31.72 -11.30 -25.45
C SER A 244 -30.75 -12.34 -24.89
N LEU A 245 -30.32 -12.16 -23.64
CA LEU A 245 -29.38 -13.06 -22.98
C LEU A 245 -29.92 -14.49 -22.86
N TYR A 246 -31.19 -14.62 -22.50
CA TYR A 246 -31.86 -15.93 -22.36
C TYR A 246 -32.55 -16.42 -23.63
N ASN A 247 -32.36 -15.68 -24.74
CA ASN A 247 -32.98 -15.99 -26.06
C ASN A 247 -34.46 -16.32 -25.93
N THR A 248 -35.20 -15.44 -25.27
CA THR A 248 -36.65 -15.61 -25.01
C THR A 248 -37.41 -14.33 -25.36
N ASP A 249 -38.70 -14.47 -25.68
CA ASP A 249 -39.67 -13.39 -25.79
C ASP A 249 -40.67 -13.36 -24.62
N GLN A 250 -40.51 -14.27 -23.62
CA GLN A 250 -41.44 -14.48 -22.53
C GLN A 250 -40.92 -13.79 -21.25
N TRP A 251 -41.71 -12.87 -20.70
CA TRP A 251 -41.41 -12.18 -19.45
C TRP A 251 -41.20 -13.13 -18.26
N GLU A 252 -42.05 -14.13 -18.15
CA GLU A 252 -42.00 -15.12 -17.06
C GLU A 252 -40.65 -15.86 -17.03
N THR A 253 -40.06 -16.10 -18.21
CA THR A 253 -38.70 -16.64 -18.31
C THR A 253 -37.69 -15.67 -17.74
N VAL A 254 -37.69 -14.40 -18.19
CA VAL A 254 -36.79 -13.37 -17.68
C VAL A 254 -36.99 -13.18 -16.16
N TYR A 255 -38.22 -13.10 -15.70
CA TYR A 255 -38.50 -12.90 -14.29
C TYR A 255 -37.94 -14.04 -13.43
N ASN A 256 -38.19 -15.31 -13.81
CA ASN A 256 -37.78 -16.48 -13.03
C ASN A 256 -36.29 -16.81 -13.17
N THR A 257 -35.65 -16.49 -14.30
CA THR A 257 -34.24 -16.84 -14.54
C THR A 257 -33.27 -15.67 -14.28
N PHE A 258 -33.74 -14.43 -14.27
CA PHE A 258 -32.93 -13.26 -14.03
C PHE A 258 -33.36 -12.50 -12.78
N VAL A 259 -34.63 -12.01 -12.73
CA VAL A 259 -35.06 -11.09 -11.66
C VAL A 259 -35.05 -11.78 -10.29
N VAL A 260 -35.67 -12.93 -10.17
CA VAL A 260 -35.75 -13.65 -8.88
C VAL A 260 -34.37 -14.14 -8.39
N PRO A 261 -33.52 -14.77 -9.21
CA PRO A 261 -32.19 -15.21 -8.75
C PRO A 261 -31.23 -14.07 -8.44
N THR A 262 -31.43 -12.87 -9.05
CA THR A 262 -30.52 -11.73 -8.83
C THR A 262 -30.39 -11.37 -7.35
N VAL A 263 -31.47 -11.45 -6.55
CA VAL A 263 -31.42 -11.15 -5.11
C VAL A 263 -30.61 -12.21 -4.36
N ALA A 264 -30.84 -13.50 -4.66
CA ALA A 264 -30.09 -14.59 -4.02
C ALA A 264 -28.59 -14.52 -4.35
N ASN A 265 -28.25 -14.33 -5.63
CA ASN A 265 -26.88 -14.20 -6.09
C ASN A 265 -26.19 -12.94 -5.52
N GLY A 266 -26.90 -11.81 -5.48
CA GLY A 266 -26.37 -10.57 -4.91
C GLY A 266 -26.05 -10.74 -3.42
N ARG A 267 -26.90 -11.46 -2.69
CA ARG A 267 -26.67 -11.79 -1.28
C ARG A 267 -25.47 -12.72 -1.10
N GLU A 268 -25.40 -13.80 -1.89
CA GLU A 268 -24.30 -14.76 -1.84
C GLU A 268 -22.95 -14.10 -2.11
N MET A 269 -22.87 -13.25 -3.15
CA MET A 269 -21.65 -12.47 -3.47
C MET A 269 -21.25 -11.54 -2.32
N TYR A 270 -22.21 -10.88 -1.67
CA TYR A 270 -21.92 -10.01 -0.53
C TYR A 270 -21.45 -10.82 0.68
N GLU A 271 -22.09 -11.93 1.00
CA GLU A 271 -21.69 -12.84 2.09
C GLU A 271 -20.31 -13.46 1.81
N GLU A 272 -19.97 -13.80 0.56
CA GLU A 272 -18.65 -14.29 0.19
C GLU A 272 -17.56 -13.25 0.51
N VAL A 273 -17.80 -11.97 0.18
CA VAL A 273 -16.84 -10.90 0.51
C VAL A 273 -16.74 -10.70 2.02
N LEU A 274 -17.86 -10.73 2.75
CA LEU A 274 -17.88 -10.57 4.21
C LEU A 274 -17.15 -11.70 4.96
N ASN A 275 -17.16 -12.92 4.41
CA ASN A 275 -16.55 -14.08 5.06
C ASN A 275 -15.03 -14.20 4.84
N LYS A 276 -14.43 -13.30 4.07
CA LYS A 276 -12.97 -13.28 3.92
C LYS A 276 -12.30 -12.82 5.22
N PRO A 277 -11.15 -13.40 5.61
CA PRO A 277 -10.43 -13.01 6.82
C PRO A 277 -10.14 -11.50 6.89
N GLU A 278 -9.71 -10.91 5.76
CA GLU A 278 -9.40 -9.49 5.64
C GLU A 278 -10.62 -8.56 5.62
N SER A 279 -11.84 -9.10 5.64
CA SER A 279 -13.09 -8.31 5.71
C SER A 279 -13.61 -8.14 7.14
N ASN A 280 -12.90 -8.68 8.12
CA ASN A 280 -13.29 -8.63 9.53
C ASN A 280 -12.24 -7.89 10.35
N ASP A 281 -12.65 -6.84 11.05
CA ASP A 281 -11.78 -6.12 11.97
C ASP A 281 -11.83 -6.76 13.36
N HIS A 282 -10.83 -7.59 13.65
CA HIS A 282 -10.67 -8.21 14.97
C HIS A 282 -9.82 -7.37 15.94
N ARG A 283 -9.51 -6.11 15.61
CA ARG A 283 -8.60 -5.29 16.40
C ARG A 283 -9.05 -5.12 17.86
N ARG A 284 -10.32 -4.80 18.07
CA ARG A 284 -10.86 -4.65 19.44
C ARG A 284 -10.78 -5.94 20.27
N GLU A 285 -10.91 -7.08 19.62
CA GLU A 285 -10.86 -8.38 20.28
C GLU A 285 -9.42 -8.83 20.59
N ILE A 286 -8.49 -8.61 19.66
CA ILE A 286 -7.10 -9.09 19.74
C ILE A 286 -6.20 -8.06 20.40
N VAL A 287 -6.17 -6.84 19.90
CA VAL A 287 -5.29 -5.76 20.39
C VAL A 287 -5.89 -5.06 21.59
N GLY A 288 -7.21 -4.79 21.55
CA GLY A 288 -7.97 -4.24 22.66
C GLY A 288 -7.85 -2.73 22.84
N ASP A 289 -7.35 -2.01 21.83
CA ASP A 289 -7.21 -0.55 21.81
C ASP A 289 -8.33 0.12 21.01
N ASP A 290 -8.43 1.45 21.10
CA ASP A 290 -9.23 2.29 20.22
C ASP A 290 -8.37 2.83 19.07
N PRO A 291 -8.56 2.37 17.81
CA PRO A 291 -7.75 2.83 16.68
C PRO A 291 -7.98 4.30 16.29
N LEU A 292 -9.00 4.94 16.83
CA LEU A 292 -9.32 6.36 16.59
C LEU A 292 -8.81 7.29 17.70
N ASP A 293 -8.20 6.76 18.76
CA ASP A 293 -7.62 7.53 19.86
C ASP A 293 -6.10 7.34 19.92
N LEU A 294 -5.34 8.37 19.51
CA LEU A 294 -3.87 8.35 19.55
C LEU A 294 -3.33 8.29 21.00
N SER A 295 -4.10 8.73 22.00
CA SER A 295 -3.68 8.72 23.41
C SER A 295 -3.77 7.35 24.07
N ASP A 296 -4.52 6.43 23.49
CA ASP A 296 -4.56 5.02 23.87
C ASP A 296 -3.36 4.28 23.26
N ASP A 297 -2.16 4.50 23.80
CA ASP A 297 -0.87 4.11 23.23
C ASP A 297 -0.16 2.92 23.93
N ARG A 298 -0.84 2.26 24.90
CA ARG A 298 -0.26 1.16 25.69
C ARG A 298 -0.83 -0.20 25.31
N TYR A 299 -0.62 -0.61 24.08
CA TYR A 299 -1.08 -1.88 23.51
C TYR A 299 0.02 -2.54 22.67
N GLY A 300 -0.26 -3.73 22.17
CA GLY A 300 0.69 -4.49 21.37
C GLY A 300 1.40 -5.58 22.19
N ASN A 301 2.39 -6.22 21.56
CA ASN A 301 3.29 -7.19 22.19
C ASN A 301 4.66 -7.23 21.50
N ASN A 302 5.57 -8.06 21.99
CA ASN A 302 6.93 -8.18 21.48
C ASN A 302 7.14 -9.33 20.46
N GLN A 303 6.07 -9.89 19.90
CA GLN A 303 6.17 -10.95 18.88
C GLN A 303 6.41 -10.34 17.49
N LEU A 304 7.62 -10.48 16.96
CA LEU A 304 8.06 -9.85 15.72
C LEU A 304 8.09 -10.83 14.54
N LEU A 305 8.22 -12.12 14.78
CA LEU A 305 8.15 -13.14 13.73
C LEU A 305 6.68 -13.54 13.52
N THR A 306 6.18 -13.23 12.34
CA THR A 306 4.79 -13.45 11.93
C THR A 306 4.75 -14.03 10.51
N ALA A 307 3.60 -14.50 10.06
CA ALA A 307 3.45 -15.08 8.72
C ALA A 307 3.78 -14.09 7.59
N ASP A 308 3.65 -12.80 7.85
CA ASP A 308 3.93 -11.68 6.94
C ASP A 308 5.32 -11.04 7.14
N ALA A 309 6.24 -11.69 7.85
CA ALA A 309 7.57 -11.15 8.16
C ALA A 309 8.56 -11.14 6.97
N ALA A 310 8.30 -11.91 5.93
CA ALA A 310 9.25 -12.10 4.82
C ALA A 310 9.73 -10.79 4.16
N PRO A 311 8.90 -9.80 3.83
CA PRO A 311 9.36 -8.52 3.27
C PRO A 311 10.33 -7.78 4.21
N GLY A 312 10.08 -7.83 5.52
CA GLY A 312 10.97 -7.22 6.53
C GLY A 312 12.34 -7.93 6.61
N VAL A 313 12.36 -9.26 6.50
CA VAL A 313 13.62 -10.06 6.47
C VAL A 313 14.42 -9.77 5.21
N LEU A 314 13.78 -9.75 4.03
CA LEU A 314 14.42 -9.37 2.75
C LEU A 314 15.03 -7.96 2.85
N ALA A 315 14.27 -6.98 3.33
CA ALA A 315 14.74 -5.60 3.49
C ALA A 315 15.90 -5.50 4.48
N ALA A 316 15.83 -6.22 5.61
CA ALA A 316 16.89 -6.26 6.60
C ALA A 316 18.19 -6.84 6.04
N GLY A 317 18.12 -7.89 5.21
CA GLY A 317 19.27 -8.47 4.51
C GLY A 317 19.92 -7.48 3.55
N ILE A 318 19.15 -6.79 2.74
CA ILE A 318 19.64 -5.72 1.85
C ILE A 318 20.35 -4.62 2.65
N ILE A 319 19.78 -4.20 3.78
CA ILE A 319 20.36 -3.11 4.59
C ILE A 319 21.61 -3.60 5.33
N ALA A 320 21.53 -4.72 6.05
CA ALA A 320 22.48 -5.08 7.10
C ALA A 320 22.93 -6.54 7.13
N GLY A 321 22.64 -7.33 6.09
CA GLY A 321 23.22 -8.67 5.88
C GLY A 321 24.73 -8.61 6.02
N LYS A 322 25.32 -9.61 6.67
CA LYS A 322 26.75 -9.59 6.99
C LYS A 322 27.58 -9.79 5.74
N ARG A 323 28.42 -8.80 5.42
CA ARG A 323 29.29 -8.85 4.24
C ARG A 323 30.39 -9.90 4.35
N GLY A 324 30.65 -10.61 3.25
CA GLY A 324 31.79 -11.50 3.09
C GLY A 324 31.73 -12.78 3.94
N ASN A 325 30.54 -13.20 4.37
CA ASN A 325 30.36 -14.43 5.16
C ASN A 325 29.98 -15.66 4.31
N GLY A 326 29.75 -15.46 3.00
CA GLY A 326 29.35 -16.52 2.08
C GLY A 326 27.87 -16.97 2.23
N LEU A 327 27.06 -16.19 2.93
CA LEU A 327 25.64 -16.44 3.13
C LEU A 327 24.83 -15.30 2.47
N GLY A 328 23.79 -15.65 1.72
CA GLY A 328 22.90 -14.66 1.13
C GLY A 328 23.59 -13.61 0.28
N GLY A 329 23.00 -12.42 0.22
CA GLY A 329 23.57 -11.21 -0.37
C GLY A 329 24.28 -10.33 0.65
N ASP A 330 25.32 -9.63 0.23
CA ASP A 330 26.07 -8.68 1.09
C ASP A 330 25.24 -7.44 1.40
N GLY A 331 24.96 -7.14 2.65
CA GLY A 331 24.23 -5.95 3.06
C GLY A 331 24.95 -4.64 2.69
N ILE A 332 24.19 -3.59 2.41
CA ILE A 332 24.73 -2.27 2.02
C ILE A 332 25.48 -1.60 3.18
N ALA A 333 25.01 -1.82 4.41
CA ALA A 333 25.59 -1.25 5.63
C ALA A 333 25.61 -2.27 6.78
N ASP A 334 26.48 -3.26 6.70
CA ASP A 334 26.58 -4.38 7.66
C ASP A 334 26.86 -3.94 9.11
N GLN A 335 27.23 -2.69 9.33
CA GLN A 335 27.40 -2.10 10.66
C GLN A 335 26.10 -1.50 11.24
N ALA A 336 25.04 -1.40 10.45
CA ALA A 336 23.73 -0.88 10.90
C ALA A 336 23.07 -1.81 11.94
N ARG A 337 22.07 -1.28 12.62
CA ARG A 337 21.18 -1.99 13.52
C ARG A 337 19.75 -1.87 13.03
N ILE A 338 19.05 -2.96 12.95
CA ILE A 338 17.67 -3.02 12.48
C ILE A 338 16.72 -3.05 13.68
N MET A 339 15.88 -2.06 13.79
CA MET A 339 14.77 -1.98 14.74
C MET A 339 13.48 -2.36 13.99
N THR A 340 12.74 -3.33 14.49
CA THR A 340 11.54 -3.85 13.84
C THR A 340 10.28 -3.33 14.52
N LEU A 341 9.37 -2.73 13.75
CA LEU A 341 8.09 -2.21 14.24
C LEU A 341 6.98 -2.71 13.32
N ARG A 342 6.15 -3.62 13.85
CA ARG A 342 5.09 -4.25 13.07
C ARG A 342 3.80 -3.46 13.14
N ILE A 343 3.33 -3.00 11.97
CA ILE A 343 2.04 -2.30 11.79
C ILE A 343 1.24 -2.84 10.60
N CYS A 344 1.84 -3.70 9.77
CA CYS A 344 1.21 -4.31 8.62
C CYS A 344 0.85 -5.77 8.91
N ALA A 345 -0.24 -6.23 8.30
CA ALA A 345 -0.66 -7.61 8.26
C ALA A 345 -1.21 -7.93 6.85
N ASN A 346 -1.59 -9.19 6.59
CA ASN A 346 -2.11 -9.58 5.29
C ASN A 346 -3.46 -8.88 4.98
N GLY A 347 -3.72 -8.65 3.70
CA GLY A 347 -5.02 -8.32 3.14
C GLY A 347 -5.44 -6.86 3.14
N GLY A 348 -4.95 -6.02 4.06
CA GLY A 348 -5.42 -4.65 4.18
C GLY A 348 -4.33 -3.61 4.46
N ASP A 349 -4.77 -2.43 4.84
CA ASP A 349 -3.90 -1.28 5.08
C ASP A 349 -3.50 -1.15 6.54
N PRO A 350 -2.29 -0.60 6.86
CA PRO A 350 -1.92 -0.28 8.23
C PRO A 350 -2.85 0.78 8.84
N TYR A 351 -2.99 0.77 10.15
CA TYR A 351 -3.67 1.85 10.86
C TYR A 351 -2.72 3.05 11.02
N LEU A 352 -3.19 4.25 10.73
CA LEU A 352 -2.35 5.46 10.87
C LEU A 352 -1.96 5.76 12.32
N LYS A 353 -2.77 5.33 13.30
CA LYS A 353 -2.39 5.34 14.70
C LYS A 353 -1.11 4.54 14.95
N ASP A 354 -1.07 3.30 14.46
CA ASP A 354 0.11 2.43 14.62
C ASP A 354 1.33 3.01 13.89
N MET A 355 1.13 3.56 12.69
CA MET A 355 2.21 4.22 11.95
C MET A 355 2.79 5.40 12.74
N ALA A 356 1.96 6.27 13.28
CA ALA A 356 2.39 7.42 14.06
C ALA A 356 3.13 6.98 15.34
N LEU A 357 2.58 6.00 16.07
CA LEU A 357 3.20 5.48 17.30
C LEU A 357 4.50 4.74 17.04
N ALA A 358 4.58 3.96 15.95
CA ALA A 358 5.82 3.30 15.52
C ALA A 358 6.91 4.32 15.14
N MET A 359 6.55 5.39 14.43
CA MET A 359 7.48 6.49 14.13
C MET A 359 7.97 7.17 15.42
N ARG A 360 7.07 7.51 16.34
CA ARG A 360 7.44 8.09 17.63
C ARG A 360 8.40 7.18 18.38
N TYR A 361 8.07 5.90 18.49
CA TYR A 361 8.94 4.91 19.12
C TYR A 361 10.34 4.87 18.46
N ALA A 362 10.40 4.79 17.14
CA ALA A 362 11.67 4.75 16.41
C ALA A 362 12.54 5.99 16.69
N ILE A 363 11.94 7.19 16.65
CA ILE A 363 12.64 8.45 16.88
C ILE A 363 13.15 8.53 18.32
N ASP A 364 12.32 8.22 19.31
CA ASP A 364 12.64 8.28 20.74
C ASP A 364 13.72 7.27 21.14
N HIS A 365 13.82 6.15 20.42
CA HIS A 365 14.85 5.12 20.58
C HIS A 365 16.06 5.31 19.67
N GLY A 366 16.19 6.46 19.03
CA GLY A 366 17.40 6.91 18.34
C GLY A 366 17.60 6.33 16.95
N ALA A 367 16.55 6.05 16.21
CA ALA A 367 16.64 5.74 14.79
C ALA A 367 17.31 6.88 14.01
N ASP A 368 18.19 6.54 13.09
CA ASP A 368 18.81 7.48 12.14
C ASP A 368 18.05 7.52 10.82
N VAL A 369 17.44 6.39 10.47
CA VAL A 369 16.66 6.21 9.25
C VAL A 369 15.39 5.43 9.61
N ILE A 370 14.27 5.82 9.07
CA ILE A 370 12.99 5.13 9.17
C ILE A 370 12.56 4.75 7.76
N VAL A 371 12.18 3.48 7.55
CA VAL A 371 11.51 3.02 6.34
C VAL A 371 10.05 2.82 6.67
N LEU A 372 9.17 3.54 5.98
CA LEU A 372 7.71 3.44 6.12
C LEU A 372 7.13 2.62 4.97
N PRO A 373 5.99 1.93 5.16
CA PRO A 373 5.20 1.48 4.03
C PRO A 373 4.58 2.69 3.31
N GLY A 374 4.74 2.78 2.01
CA GLY A 374 3.98 3.71 1.18
C GLY A 374 2.55 3.20 1.00
N GLN A 375 1.59 4.11 0.85
CA GLN A 375 0.18 3.76 0.68
C GLN A 375 -0.47 4.62 -0.40
N ASN A 376 -1.33 4.01 -1.19
CA ASN A 376 -2.18 4.74 -2.16
C ASN A 376 -3.62 4.85 -1.66
N THR A 377 -3.83 4.72 -0.38
CA THR A 377 -5.13 4.64 0.27
C THR A 377 -5.57 6.02 0.75
N LEU A 378 -6.86 6.28 0.62
CA LEU A 378 -7.51 7.50 1.13
C LEU A 378 -7.79 7.36 2.62
N TYR A 379 -6.87 7.84 3.44
CA TYR A 379 -7.09 7.92 4.88
C TYR A 379 -7.85 9.18 5.29
N PRO A 380 -8.59 9.14 6.44
CA PRO A 380 -9.22 10.33 6.99
C PRO A 380 -8.20 11.42 7.34
N GLU A 381 -8.52 12.68 7.01
CA GLU A 381 -7.62 13.82 7.23
C GLU A 381 -7.21 14.00 8.71
N ALA A 382 -8.11 13.67 9.63
CA ALA A 382 -7.81 13.74 11.06
C ALA A 382 -6.69 12.78 11.46
N GLN A 383 -6.66 11.58 10.87
CA GLN A 383 -5.62 10.58 11.15
C GLN A 383 -4.32 10.89 10.40
N LYS A 384 -4.38 11.42 9.18
CA LYS A 384 -3.19 11.87 8.43
C LYS A 384 -2.35 12.86 9.21
N ARG A 385 -2.99 13.72 10.02
CA ARG A 385 -2.29 14.70 10.87
C ARG A 385 -1.36 14.04 11.88
N TRP A 386 -1.72 12.90 12.45
CA TRP A 386 -0.86 12.17 13.39
C TRP A 386 0.48 11.78 12.74
N VAL A 387 0.43 11.29 11.51
CA VAL A 387 1.64 10.92 10.76
C VAL A 387 2.40 12.17 10.32
N ALA A 388 1.72 13.24 9.90
CA ALA A 388 2.35 14.51 9.53
C ALA A 388 3.14 15.12 10.71
N GLU A 389 2.59 15.09 11.93
CA GLU A 389 3.28 15.53 13.15
C GLU A 389 4.54 14.69 13.42
N MET A 390 4.46 13.37 13.24
CA MET A 390 5.63 12.50 13.43
C MET A 390 6.70 12.69 12.35
N LEU A 391 6.31 13.01 11.12
CA LEU A 391 7.25 13.37 10.06
C LEU A 391 8.00 14.67 10.38
N ARG A 392 7.31 15.68 10.91
CA ARG A 392 7.95 16.91 11.42
C ARG A 392 8.88 16.62 12.60
N TYR A 393 8.45 15.79 13.52
CA TYR A 393 9.28 15.36 14.65
C TYR A 393 10.55 14.64 14.18
N ALA A 394 10.44 13.76 13.17
CA ALA A 394 11.61 13.14 12.53
C ALA A 394 12.57 14.18 11.90
N GLU A 395 12.01 15.21 11.23
CA GLU A 395 12.79 16.31 10.65
C GLU A 395 13.56 17.07 11.73
N GLU A 396 12.90 17.45 12.81
CA GLU A 396 13.52 18.14 13.96
C GLU A 396 14.64 17.32 14.61
N LYS A 397 14.47 16.00 14.68
CA LYS A 397 15.48 15.08 15.23
C LYS A 397 16.57 14.70 14.22
N GLY A 398 16.48 15.16 12.99
CA GLY A 398 17.46 14.88 11.93
C GLY A 398 17.43 13.45 11.42
N VAL A 399 16.29 12.77 11.53
CA VAL A 399 16.04 11.41 11.05
C VAL A 399 15.64 11.46 9.58
N LEU A 400 16.19 10.60 8.73
CA LEU A 400 15.74 10.41 7.35
C LEU A 400 14.54 9.47 7.34
N VAL A 401 13.50 9.83 6.58
CA VAL A 401 12.34 8.96 6.33
C VAL A 401 12.35 8.53 4.86
N VAL A 402 12.32 7.24 4.62
CA VAL A 402 12.30 6.63 3.28
C VAL A 402 10.94 6.01 3.03
N VAL A 403 10.29 6.42 1.93
CA VAL A 403 8.94 5.99 1.57
C VAL A 403 8.97 5.38 0.17
N PRO A 404 8.68 4.08 0.01
CA PRO A 404 8.46 3.50 -1.31
C PRO A 404 7.17 4.05 -1.91
N VAL A 405 7.17 4.35 -3.20
CA VAL A 405 5.94 4.66 -3.92
C VAL A 405 5.32 3.39 -4.47
N TYR A 406 3.97 3.36 -4.52
CA TYR A 406 3.24 2.17 -4.98
C TYR A 406 3.45 1.90 -6.47
N ASP A 407 3.12 0.67 -6.89
CA ASP A 407 3.36 0.09 -8.20
C ASP A 407 2.04 -0.03 -8.98
N LEU A 408 1.48 1.12 -9.41
CA LEU A 408 0.18 1.22 -10.08
C LEU A 408 0.24 1.95 -11.44
N SER A 409 1.43 2.28 -11.94
CA SER A 409 1.68 3.05 -13.18
C SER A 409 0.99 4.43 -13.21
N LEU A 410 0.86 5.08 -12.04
CA LEU A 410 0.18 6.36 -11.91
C LEU A 410 1.17 7.54 -11.98
N ASP A 411 0.74 8.61 -12.63
CA ASP A 411 1.45 9.89 -12.62
C ASP A 411 1.22 10.62 -11.30
N LEU A 412 2.28 10.83 -10.54
CA LEU A 412 2.26 11.48 -9.23
C LEU A 412 2.09 13.01 -9.30
N SER A 413 2.02 13.59 -10.50
CA SER A 413 1.59 14.97 -10.70
C SER A 413 0.05 15.10 -10.64
N GLU A 414 -0.67 14.01 -10.95
CA GLU A 414 -2.12 13.98 -10.98
C GLU A 414 -2.74 13.40 -9.70
N ILE A 415 -1.99 12.56 -8.99
CA ILE A 415 -2.46 11.88 -7.78
C ILE A 415 -1.54 12.13 -6.59
N THR A 416 -2.13 12.13 -5.41
CA THR A 416 -1.38 12.27 -4.15
C THR A 416 -1.34 10.92 -3.44
N PHE A 417 -0.13 10.38 -3.25
CA PHE A 417 0.08 9.19 -2.42
C PHE A 417 0.42 9.60 -0.97
N PHE A 418 0.37 8.62 -0.06
CA PHE A 418 0.57 8.84 1.36
C PHE A 418 1.64 7.89 1.93
N PRO A 419 2.55 8.34 2.85
CA PRO A 419 2.82 9.75 3.16
C PRO A 419 3.69 10.43 2.10
N ASN A 420 3.62 11.76 2.02
CA ASN A 420 4.43 12.56 1.09
C ASN A 420 5.02 13.82 1.76
N ARG A 421 5.78 14.61 1.02
CA ARG A 421 6.48 15.78 1.54
C ARG A 421 5.58 16.97 1.88
N ASN A 422 4.37 17.03 1.36
CA ASN A 422 3.48 18.20 1.40
C ASN A 422 2.19 17.94 2.21
N MET A 423 2.22 17.05 3.19
CA MET A 423 1.03 16.53 3.86
C MET A 423 0.20 17.53 4.67
N ASP A 424 0.86 18.51 5.28
CA ASP A 424 0.23 19.43 6.25
C ASP A 424 -0.09 20.81 5.68
N GLY A 425 0.07 21.00 4.35
CA GLY A 425 -0.09 22.30 3.70
C GLY A 425 0.95 23.36 4.11
N GLY A 426 1.92 22.97 4.94
CA GLY A 426 3.03 23.81 5.37
C GLY A 426 4.23 23.77 4.43
N LYS A 427 5.39 24.07 4.95
CA LYS A 427 6.64 23.92 4.20
C LYS A 427 6.92 22.43 3.92
N ALA A 428 7.29 22.11 2.68
CA ALA A 428 7.66 20.74 2.29
C ALA A 428 8.73 20.16 3.21
N LEU A 429 8.56 18.90 3.62
CA LEU A 429 9.52 18.14 4.41
C LEU A 429 10.83 17.99 3.65
N THR A 430 11.95 18.19 4.32
CA THR A 430 13.29 18.11 3.74
C THR A 430 14.00 16.80 4.04
N ASN A 431 13.47 15.99 4.96
CA ASN A 431 14.03 14.73 5.44
C ASN A 431 13.29 13.50 4.92
N LEU A 432 12.28 13.64 4.05
CA LEU A 432 11.55 12.54 3.44
C LEU A 432 12.02 12.34 2.01
N ILE A 433 12.37 11.11 1.65
CA ILE A 433 12.76 10.67 0.30
C ILE A 433 11.83 9.59 -0.21
N THR A 434 11.36 9.75 -1.44
CA THR A 434 10.48 8.81 -2.12
C THR A 434 11.26 7.99 -3.15
N VAL A 435 10.98 6.69 -3.23
CA VAL A 435 11.74 5.77 -4.06
C VAL A 435 10.86 4.76 -4.77
N ALA A 436 11.23 4.46 -6.02
CA ALA A 436 10.68 3.38 -6.82
C ALA A 436 11.77 2.38 -7.22
N ALA A 437 11.37 1.16 -7.58
CA ALA A 437 12.29 0.08 -7.91
C ALA A 437 12.83 0.16 -9.33
N SER A 438 14.10 -0.20 -9.49
CA SER A 438 14.75 -0.45 -10.79
C SER A 438 15.37 -1.84 -10.84
N ASP A 439 15.51 -2.37 -12.06
CA ASP A 439 16.18 -3.62 -12.38
C ASP A 439 17.70 -3.44 -12.60
N LYS A 440 18.41 -4.55 -12.82
CA LYS A 440 19.85 -4.56 -13.10
C LYS A 440 20.25 -3.88 -14.42
N ALA A 441 19.32 -3.72 -15.36
CA ALA A 441 19.55 -3.00 -16.62
C ALA A 441 19.30 -1.48 -16.47
N GLY A 442 18.84 -1.03 -15.30
CA GLY A 442 18.52 0.35 -14.99
C GLY A 442 17.17 0.80 -15.51
N ASN A 443 16.26 -0.13 -15.80
CA ASN A 443 14.89 0.19 -16.14
C ASN A 443 14.04 0.32 -14.86
N PRO A 444 13.05 1.21 -14.86
CA PRO A 444 12.06 1.26 -13.78
C PRO A 444 11.24 -0.02 -13.74
N SER A 445 10.67 -0.37 -12.57
CA SER A 445 9.56 -1.34 -12.51
C SER A 445 8.48 -0.92 -13.51
N MET A 446 7.95 -1.89 -14.25
CA MET A 446 6.94 -1.62 -15.30
C MET A 446 5.72 -0.89 -14.74
N ASN A 447 5.34 -1.21 -13.51
CA ASN A 447 4.17 -0.64 -12.85
C ASN A 447 4.54 0.50 -11.86
N ALA A 448 5.82 0.88 -11.72
CA ALA A 448 6.20 1.93 -10.78
C ALA A 448 5.40 3.22 -11.03
N ASN A 449 4.91 3.86 -9.99
CA ASN A 449 4.42 5.22 -10.08
C ASN A 449 5.57 6.16 -10.44
N TYR A 450 5.30 7.26 -11.11
CA TYR A 450 6.31 8.15 -11.68
C TYR A 450 5.89 9.63 -11.59
N GLY A 451 6.82 10.52 -11.87
CA GLY A 451 6.61 11.97 -11.92
C GLY A 451 7.56 12.73 -11.01
N VAL A 452 8.15 13.78 -11.54
CA VAL A 452 9.22 14.58 -10.88
C VAL A 452 8.80 15.26 -9.58
N GLU A 453 7.52 15.49 -9.37
CA GLU A 453 7.00 16.13 -8.16
C GLU A 453 6.82 15.14 -7.01
N GLY A 454 6.53 13.87 -7.31
CA GLY A 454 6.18 12.84 -6.34
C GLY A 454 7.24 11.78 -6.08
N LEU A 455 8.13 11.52 -7.06
CA LEU A 455 9.20 10.54 -6.97
C LEU A 455 10.59 11.21 -6.98
N ASP A 456 11.40 10.92 -5.98
CA ASP A 456 12.73 11.49 -5.83
C ASP A 456 13.79 10.76 -6.68
N LEU A 457 13.86 9.42 -6.61
CA LEU A 457 14.84 8.61 -7.36
C LEU A 457 14.38 7.15 -7.51
N PHE A 458 15.07 6.41 -8.38
CA PHE A 458 14.99 4.96 -8.48
C PHE A 458 16.14 4.29 -7.72
N ALA A 459 15.91 3.06 -7.24
CA ALA A 459 16.96 2.25 -6.60
C ALA A 459 16.78 0.75 -6.93
N PRO A 460 17.83 -0.08 -6.83
CA PRO A 460 17.72 -1.52 -6.98
C PRO A 460 16.63 -2.10 -6.08
N GLY A 461 15.66 -2.78 -6.67
CA GLY A 461 14.51 -3.34 -5.97
C GLY A 461 13.82 -4.49 -6.71
N ILE A 462 14.34 -4.90 -7.90
CA ILE A 462 13.78 -5.98 -8.71
C ILE A 462 14.81 -7.12 -8.78
N ASP A 463 14.36 -8.35 -8.51
CA ASP A 463 15.19 -9.55 -8.50
C ASP A 463 16.40 -9.45 -7.54
N ILE A 464 16.13 -9.00 -6.32
CA ILE A 464 17.14 -8.86 -5.27
C ILE A 464 17.21 -10.15 -4.44
N TYR A 465 18.36 -10.80 -4.43
CA TYR A 465 18.63 -11.96 -3.58
C TYR A 465 19.01 -11.52 -2.18
N SER A 466 18.28 -12.00 -1.16
CA SER A 466 18.48 -11.57 0.22
C SER A 466 18.02 -12.63 1.22
N ALA A 467 18.24 -12.37 2.52
CA ALA A 467 17.75 -13.19 3.62
C ALA A 467 16.23 -13.36 3.58
N TYR A 468 15.75 -14.53 3.95
CA TYR A 468 14.34 -14.90 4.01
C TYR A 468 14.06 -15.66 5.32
N THR A 469 12.81 -15.75 5.74
CA THR A 469 12.44 -16.41 7.02
C THR A 469 12.97 -17.85 7.13
N GLY A 470 13.33 -18.26 8.36
CA GLY A 470 13.77 -19.62 8.66
C GLY A 470 15.16 -19.96 8.11
N ASP A 471 16.14 -19.05 8.27
CA ASP A 471 17.52 -19.21 7.82
C ASP A 471 17.64 -19.58 6.33
N SER A 472 16.75 -19.04 5.51
CA SER A 472 16.76 -19.24 4.07
C SER A 472 17.03 -17.94 3.32
N TYR A 473 17.27 -18.04 2.01
CA TYR A 473 17.58 -16.92 1.14
C TYR A 473 16.76 -17.03 -0.13
N ARG A 474 16.23 -15.91 -0.61
CA ARG A 474 15.36 -15.88 -1.80
C ARG A 474 15.55 -14.60 -2.59
N THR A 475 15.21 -14.67 -3.86
CA THR A 475 15.05 -13.50 -4.71
C THR A 475 13.66 -12.90 -4.49
N GLY A 476 13.62 -11.58 -4.32
CA GLY A 476 12.39 -10.82 -4.16
C GLY A 476 12.41 -9.56 -5.01
N SER A 477 11.23 -9.00 -5.29
CA SER A 477 11.07 -7.74 -6.01
C SER A 477 10.04 -6.87 -5.32
N GLY A 478 10.21 -5.56 -5.37
CA GLY A 478 9.24 -4.59 -4.92
C GLY A 478 9.84 -3.27 -4.44
N GLU A 479 8.99 -2.28 -4.31
CA GLU A 479 9.34 -0.91 -3.94
C GLU A 479 9.92 -0.82 -2.51
N PHE A 480 9.47 -1.72 -1.61
CA PHE A 480 10.01 -1.79 -0.25
C PHE A 480 11.47 -2.23 -0.22
N LEU A 481 11.91 -3.08 -1.20
CA LEU A 481 13.31 -3.48 -1.33
C LEU A 481 14.17 -2.34 -1.92
N ALA A 482 13.61 -1.53 -2.82
CA ALA A 482 14.26 -0.30 -3.28
C ALA A 482 14.43 0.70 -2.12
N ALA A 483 13.41 0.84 -1.25
CA ALA A 483 13.50 1.66 -0.05
C ALA A 483 14.57 1.13 0.93
N ALA A 484 14.72 -0.20 1.04
CA ALA A 484 15.80 -0.81 1.81
C ALA A 484 17.19 -0.46 1.24
N SER A 485 17.35 -0.43 -0.09
CA SER A 485 18.60 -0.03 -0.73
C SER A 485 18.97 1.44 -0.42
N VAL A 486 17.98 2.34 -0.44
CA VAL A 486 18.16 3.75 -0.05
C VAL A 486 18.50 3.88 1.44
N ALA A 487 17.76 3.17 2.31
CA ALA A 487 17.99 3.19 3.76
C ALA A 487 19.36 2.62 4.13
N GLY A 488 19.79 1.54 3.47
CA GLY A 488 21.14 0.96 3.62
C GLY A 488 22.23 1.96 3.22
N THR A 489 22.06 2.67 2.09
CA THR A 489 23.02 3.71 1.67
C THR A 489 23.06 4.88 2.65
N ALA A 490 21.92 5.33 3.15
CA ALA A 490 21.85 6.35 4.19
C ALA A 490 22.53 5.90 5.49
N ALA A 491 22.33 4.66 5.89
CA ALA A 491 23.01 4.06 7.05
C ALA A 491 24.52 3.94 6.82
N LEU A 492 24.96 3.57 5.62
CA LEU A 492 26.40 3.57 5.27
C LEU A 492 27.01 4.99 5.44
N ILE A 493 26.34 6.02 4.94
CA ILE A 493 26.75 7.42 5.13
C ILE A 493 26.82 7.76 6.63
N LYS A 494 25.79 7.47 7.40
CA LYS A 494 25.75 7.72 8.86
C LYS A 494 26.86 6.97 9.62
N SER A 495 27.28 5.81 9.15
CA SER A 495 28.36 5.04 9.77
C SER A 495 29.69 5.80 9.81
N TYR A 496 29.98 6.60 8.77
CA TYR A 496 31.23 7.34 8.63
C TYR A 496 31.07 8.84 8.89
N PHE A 497 29.88 9.39 8.63
CA PHE A 497 29.55 10.82 8.76
C PHE A 497 28.34 11.07 9.68
N PRO A 498 28.42 10.70 10.98
CA PRO A 498 27.27 10.64 11.89
C PRO A 498 26.60 11.99 12.19
N LYS A 499 27.26 13.10 11.88
CA LYS A 499 26.73 14.46 12.12
C LYS A 499 25.77 14.94 11.03
N LEU A 500 25.73 14.29 9.86
CA LEU A 500 24.81 14.65 8.80
C LEU A 500 23.36 14.38 9.22
N THR A 501 22.50 15.37 9.04
CA THR A 501 21.05 15.23 9.29
C THR A 501 20.35 14.45 8.18
N GLY A 502 19.12 13.98 8.44
CA GLY A 502 18.30 13.31 7.42
C GLY A 502 18.10 14.16 6.17
N SER A 503 17.86 15.47 6.35
CA SER A 503 17.72 16.42 5.25
C SER A 503 19.00 16.54 4.40
N GLN A 504 20.16 16.61 5.05
CA GLN A 504 21.44 16.66 4.34
C GLN A 504 21.73 15.36 3.59
N ILE A 505 21.39 14.23 4.18
CA ILE A 505 21.56 12.92 3.53
C ILE A 505 20.65 12.82 2.32
N ARG A 506 19.37 13.22 2.43
CA ARG A 506 18.47 13.29 1.28
C ARG A 506 19.05 14.11 0.14
N ASP A 507 19.50 15.32 0.42
CA ASP A 507 20.11 16.20 -0.59
C ASP A 507 21.37 15.58 -1.23
N ILE A 508 22.18 14.88 -0.45
CA ILE A 508 23.34 14.14 -0.96
C ILE A 508 22.89 13.02 -1.90
N LEU A 509 21.94 12.19 -1.49
CA LEU A 509 21.45 11.07 -2.30
C LEU A 509 20.90 11.54 -3.65
N LEU A 510 20.10 12.61 -3.67
CA LEU A 510 19.51 13.14 -4.90
C LEU A 510 20.56 13.71 -5.89
N ARG A 511 21.65 14.29 -5.38
CA ARG A 511 22.73 14.84 -6.22
C ARG A 511 23.75 13.79 -6.67
N SER A 512 23.71 12.61 -6.08
CA SER A 512 24.73 11.57 -6.25
C SER A 512 24.25 10.35 -7.03
N VAL A 513 23.18 10.48 -7.80
CA VAL A 513 22.61 9.36 -8.59
C VAL A 513 23.51 8.98 -9.77
N THR A 514 23.45 7.72 -10.18
CA THR A 514 23.87 7.30 -11.52
C THR A 514 22.85 7.87 -12.50
N SER A 515 23.25 8.85 -13.31
CA SER A 515 22.36 9.57 -14.24
C SER A 515 21.85 8.63 -15.33
N ARG A 516 20.54 8.70 -15.57
CA ARG A 516 19.86 8.05 -16.71
C ARG A 516 19.24 9.09 -17.66
N ARG A 517 19.57 10.38 -17.48
CA ARG A 517 19.04 11.46 -18.32
C ARG A 517 19.32 11.22 -19.79
N GLY A 518 18.32 11.43 -20.63
CA GLY A 518 18.37 11.15 -22.07
C GLY A 518 18.15 9.69 -22.44
N ALA A 519 17.97 8.78 -21.47
CA ALA A 519 17.59 7.40 -21.78
C ALA A 519 16.08 7.29 -21.99
N GLU A 520 15.68 6.66 -23.07
CA GLU A 520 14.30 6.24 -23.30
C GLU A 520 14.05 4.90 -22.62
N VAL A 521 12.95 4.80 -21.89
CA VAL A 521 12.54 3.59 -21.17
C VAL A 521 11.06 3.29 -21.45
N GLU A 522 10.75 2.01 -21.55
CA GLU A 522 9.37 1.54 -21.66
C GLU A 522 8.74 1.46 -20.28
N LYS A 523 7.47 1.88 -20.17
CA LYS A 523 6.70 1.85 -18.93
C LYS A 523 5.21 1.64 -19.22
N GLY A 524 4.53 0.98 -18.26
CA GLY A 524 3.09 0.74 -18.34
C GLY A 524 2.72 -0.72 -18.57
N ILE A 525 1.47 -1.06 -18.27
CA ILE A 525 0.94 -2.42 -18.42
C ILE A 525 0.65 -2.68 -19.91
N ARG A 526 1.23 -3.72 -20.49
CA ARG A 526 0.82 -4.22 -21.80
C ARG A 526 -0.60 -4.75 -21.73
N VAL A 527 -1.51 -4.11 -22.42
CA VAL A 527 -2.93 -4.54 -22.50
C VAL A 527 -3.07 -5.76 -23.42
N ASP A 528 -2.19 -5.89 -24.42
CA ASP A 528 -2.05 -7.07 -25.29
C ASP A 528 -0.62 -7.13 -25.88
N GLU A 529 -0.26 -8.27 -26.52
CA GLU A 529 1.07 -8.49 -27.10
C GLU A 529 1.43 -7.53 -28.25
N ASN A 530 0.44 -6.85 -28.84
CA ASN A 530 0.61 -5.90 -29.94
C ASN A 530 0.50 -4.44 -29.48
N ALA A 531 0.20 -4.18 -28.19
CA ALA A 531 0.14 -2.82 -27.68
C ALA A 531 1.56 -2.23 -27.64
N THR A 532 1.72 -1.06 -28.25
CA THR A 532 2.93 -0.25 -28.07
C THR A 532 2.95 0.25 -26.63
N GLN A 533 4.06 0.02 -25.93
CA GLN A 533 4.28 0.64 -24.62
C GLN A 533 4.62 2.11 -24.83
N ASP A 534 4.21 2.93 -23.87
CA ASP A 534 4.60 4.32 -23.87
C ASP A 534 6.09 4.44 -23.54
N LEU A 535 6.81 5.20 -24.37
CA LEU A 535 8.21 5.55 -24.15
C LEU A 535 8.28 6.85 -23.35
N PHE A 536 9.08 6.83 -22.30
CA PHE A 536 9.34 7.98 -21.44
C PHE A 536 10.82 8.33 -21.45
N LEU A 537 11.16 9.61 -21.36
CA LEU A 537 12.50 10.01 -20.97
C LEU A 537 12.67 9.77 -19.46
N PHE A 538 13.77 9.15 -19.08
CA PHE A 538 14.00 8.78 -17.67
C PHE A 538 13.98 9.99 -16.72
N GLU A 539 14.42 11.16 -17.17
CA GLU A 539 14.38 12.42 -16.41
C GLU A 539 12.97 12.92 -16.10
N ASP A 540 11.95 12.47 -16.84
CA ASP A 540 10.56 12.84 -16.60
C ASP A 540 9.91 11.92 -15.53
N LEU A 541 10.56 10.81 -15.20
CA LEU A 541 10.03 9.83 -14.25
C LEU A 541 10.31 10.16 -12.79
N CYS A 542 11.43 10.86 -12.47
CA CYS A 542 11.78 11.21 -11.10
C CYS A 542 12.63 12.49 -11.02
N ALA A 543 12.60 13.16 -9.87
CA ALA A 543 13.27 14.45 -9.65
C ALA A 543 14.78 14.41 -9.90
N SER A 544 15.46 13.32 -9.53
CA SER A 544 16.92 13.20 -9.73
C SER A 544 17.31 12.85 -11.16
N GLY A 545 16.41 12.22 -11.94
CA GLY A 545 16.70 11.66 -13.27
C GLY A 545 17.72 10.53 -13.23
N GLY A 546 17.73 9.71 -12.16
CA GLY A 546 18.71 8.65 -12.03
C GLY A 546 18.44 7.59 -10.95
N ILE A 547 19.42 6.71 -10.80
CA ILE A 547 19.39 5.55 -9.91
C ILE A 547 20.36 5.75 -8.77
N LEU A 548 20.04 5.28 -7.57
CA LEU A 548 20.84 5.32 -6.35
C LEU A 548 22.32 4.97 -6.60
N ASN A 549 23.26 5.77 -6.05
CA ASN A 549 24.69 5.50 -6.12
C ASN A 549 25.38 5.80 -4.78
N ALA A 550 25.67 4.77 -4.03
CA ALA A 550 26.29 4.85 -2.71
C ALA A 550 27.73 5.39 -2.76
N TYR A 551 28.50 5.08 -3.81
CA TYR A 551 29.86 5.60 -3.95
C TYR A 551 29.88 7.12 -4.10
N GLN A 552 29.12 7.66 -5.05
CA GLN A 552 29.05 9.10 -5.24
C GLN A 552 28.47 9.80 -4.00
N ALA A 553 27.49 9.18 -3.33
CA ALA A 553 26.89 9.69 -2.12
C ALA A 553 27.90 9.78 -0.95
N VAL A 554 28.74 8.76 -0.76
CA VAL A 554 29.82 8.77 0.25
C VAL A 554 30.86 9.86 -0.05
N VAL A 555 31.25 10.03 -1.32
CA VAL A 555 32.19 11.09 -1.75
C VAL A 555 31.61 12.49 -1.47
N GLU A 556 30.33 12.69 -1.79
CA GLU A 556 29.66 13.98 -1.54
C GLU A 556 29.44 14.25 -0.05
N ALA A 557 29.14 13.19 0.74
CA ALA A 557 29.05 13.29 2.20
C ALA A 557 30.37 13.76 2.84
N GLU A 558 31.51 13.28 2.34
CA GLU A 558 32.82 13.74 2.81
C GLU A 558 33.05 15.21 2.50
N LYS A 559 32.71 15.67 1.28
CA LYS A 559 32.84 17.08 0.90
C LYS A 559 31.95 17.98 1.76
N THR A 560 30.71 17.52 2.03
CA THR A 560 29.74 18.25 2.84
C THR A 560 30.22 18.41 4.30
N THR A 561 30.90 17.41 4.85
CA THR A 561 31.40 17.44 6.23
C THR A 561 32.73 18.20 6.39
N LYS A 562 33.44 18.49 5.31
CA LYS A 562 34.70 19.31 5.34
C LYS A 562 34.44 20.80 5.21
N LYS A 563 33.25 21.21 4.77
CA LYS A 563 32.76 22.59 4.77
C LYS A 563 32.23 22.97 6.14
#